data_0c5041ecd28a4193edc5a00941d0693f
#
_entry.id   0c5041ecd28a4193edc5a00941d0693f
#
_cell.length_a   1.000
_cell.length_b   1.000
_cell.length_c   1.000
_cell.angle_alpha   90.00
_cell.angle_beta   90.00
_cell.angle_gamma   90.00
#
_symmetry.space_group_name_H-M   'P 1'
#
loop_
_entity.id
_entity.type
_entity.pdbx_description
1 polymer ?
#
loop_
_entity_poly.entity_id
_entity_poly.type
_entity_poly.pdbx_seq_one_letter_code
_entity_poly.pdbx_strand_id
1 'polypeptide(L)'
;MKKLKVILIGAGGRGIGYTDIMANHPDKYEVVAVAEPLDKRREYVKKKHNIPDNMCFTDWKPLLELGKIADAAIIATMDQDHYAPAVKAIDLKYDLLLEKPISNIASECMGIADRAEAAGVKVVICTVLRYSTLFMGIKHLIKSGRIGDVMSINHEECVGNVHQSHSFVRGNWGNAERSSCMLLQKSCHDTDLLQWLLDKQLKKVQSFGTLSYFTEKNAPAGAPDYCIQGCPIENTCPYNAKLLYLGEHEYSSWFRSAASRCPEPTDADLEEAIANTQYGKCVYKCDNDVVDHQTVNMLFEDDITVTF
;
A
#
# COMPACT_ATOMS: atom_id res chain seq x y z
N MET A 1 8.36 16.81 26.34
CA MET A 1 7.76 17.43 25.12
C MET A 1 6.27 17.16 25.13
N LYS A 2 5.44 18.04 24.55
CA LYS A 2 3.99 17.75 24.35
C LYS A 2 3.87 16.55 23.41
N LYS A 3 3.05 15.56 23.76
CA LYS A 3 2.77 14.42 22.86
C LYS A 3 2.07 14.91 21.60
N LEU A 4 2.44 14.34 20.46
CA LEU A 4 1.75 14.53 19.20
C LEU A 4 0.47 13.71 19.20
N LYS A 5 -0.68 14.37 19.12
CA LYS A 5 -1.99 13.71 18.99
C LYS A 5 -2.29 13.42 17.54
N VAL A 6 -2.79 12.22 17.26
CA VAL A 6 -3.03 11.72 15.92
C VAL A 6 -4.41 11.09 15.80
N ILE A 7 -5.10 11.32 14.69
CA ILE A 7 -6.27 10.54 14.28
C ILE A 7 -5.89 9.57 13.17
N LEU A 8 -6.51 8.40 13.15
CA LEU A 8 -6.31 7.39 12.11
C LEU A 8 -7.56 7.28 11.22
N ILE A 9 -7.38 7.41 9.93
CA ILE A 9 -8.40 7.18 8.89
C ILE A 9 -7.94 6.02 8.02
N GLY A 10 -8.61 4.86 8.15
CA GLY A 10 -8.23 3.59 7.57
C GLY A 10 -7.28 2.77 8.45
N ALA A 11 -7.81 1.74 9.09
CA ALA A 11 -7.06 0.79 9.93
C ALA A 11 -6.76 -0.51 9.17
N GLY A 12 -6.31 -0.38 7.90
CA GLY A 12 -5.70 -1.47 7.16
C GLY A 12 -4.30 -1.82 7.69
N GLY A 13 -3.60 -2.75 7.03
CA GLY A 13 -2.26 -3.17 7.47
C GLY A 13 -1.27 -2.02 7.64
N ARG A 14 -1.34 -0.98 6.79
CA ARG A 14 -0.46 0.21 6.90
C ARG A 14 -0.86 1.10 8.06
N GLY A 15 -2.16 1.45 8.18
CA GLY A 15 -2.66 2.28 9.28
C GLY A 15 -2.38 1.67 10.65
N ILE A 16 -2.64 0.37 10.82
CA ILE A 16 -2.29 -0.38 12.04
C ILE A 16 -0.78 -0.36 12.27
N GLY A 17 0.04 -0.64 11.23
CA GLY A 17 1.49 -0.65 11.36
C GLY A 17 2.06 0.68 11.87
N TYR A 18 1.55 1.82 11.41
CA TYR A 18 1.97 3.14 11.91
C TYR A 18 1.56 3.35 13.37
N THR A 19 0.32 3.02 13.71
CA THR A 19 -0.15 3.20 15.08
C THR A 19 0.50 2.23 16.04
N ASP A 20 0.86 1.02 15.62
CA ASP A 20 1.62 0.05 16.42
C ASP A 20 3.03 0.57 16.75
N ILE A 21 3.70 1.22 15.77
CA ILE A 21 4.98 1.91 16.02
C ILE A 21 4.78 3.03 17.05
N MET A 22 3.69 3.80 16.94
CA MET A 22 3.38 4.86 17.89
C MET A 22 3.10 4.33 19.30
N ALA A 23 2.48 3.16 19.43
CA ALA A 23 2.26 2.49 20.71
C ALA A 23 3.56 2.14 21.44
N ASN A 24 4.66 1.90 20.71
CA ASN A 24 5.99 1.66 21.27
C ASN A 24 6.67 2.96 21.77
N HIS A 25 6.09 4.13 21.47
CA HIS A 25 6.59 5.45 21.88
C HIS A 25 5.50 6.30 22.54
N PRO A 26 4.90 5.83 23.65
CA PRO A 26 3.76 6.48 24.29
C PRO A 26 4.11 7.83 24.95
N ASP A 27 5.40 8.11 25.10
CA ASP A 27 5.93 9.40 25.53
C ASP A 27 5.85 10.48 24.44
N LYS A 28 5.79 10.07 23.15
CA LYS A 28 5.82 10.96 21.99
C LYS A 28 4.47 11.08 21.29
N TYR A 29 3.68 10.00 21.23
CA TYR A 29 2.47 9.90 20.43
C TYR A 29 1.25 9.49 21.25
N GLU A 30 0.07 9.92 20.78
CA GLU A 30 -1.24 9.53 21.28
C GLU A 30 -2.22 9.41 20.14
N VAL A 31 -2.74 8.22 19.86
CA VAL A 31 -3.80 8.01 18.88
C VAL A 31 -5.14 8.25 19.58
N VAL A 32 -5.85 9.32 19.21
CA VAL A 32 -7.02 9.82 19.94
C VAL A 32 -8.35 9.46 19.30
N ALA A 33 -8.37 9.07 18.02
CA ALA A 33 -9.58 8.64 17.31
C ALA A 33 -9.23 7.75 16.14
N VAL A 34 -10.20 6.93 15.72
CA VAL A 34 -10.09 6.04 14.56
C VAL A 34 -11.38 6.06 13.73
N ALA A 35 -11.23 6.09 12.40
CA ALA A 35 -12.29 5.86 11.43
C ALA A 35 -11.93 4.64 10.57
N GLU A 36 -12.71 3.55 10.70
CA GLU A 36 -12.51 2.28 10.00
C GLU A 36 -13.85 1.55 9.89
N PRO A 37 -14.31 1.17 8.67
CA PRO A 37 -15.59 0.51 8.49
C PRO A 37 -15.63 -0.92 9.08
N LEU A 38 -14.51 -1.64 9.10
CA LEU A 38 -14.46 -3.01 9.57
C LEU A 38 -14.32 -3.08 11.10
N ASP A 39 -15.31 -3.67 11.76
CA ASP A 39 -15.40 -3.74 13.23
C ASP A 39 -14.15 -4.35 13.86
N LYS A 40 -13.66 -5.50 13.35
CA LYS A 40 -12.49 -6.18 13.91
C LYS A 40 -11.24 -5.28 13.89
N ARG A 41 -11.04 -4.50 12.83
CA ARG A 41 -9.91 -3.57 12.72
C ARG A 41 -10.08 -2.36 13.64
N ARG A 42 -11.28 -1.79 13.66
CA ARG A 42 -11.60 -0.63 14.50
C ARG A 42 -11.45 -0.98 15.98
N GLU A 43 -11.97 -2.12 16.42
CA GLU A 43 -11.86 -2.59 17.81
C GLU A 43 -10.41 -2.92 18.19
N TYR A 44 -9.61 -3.45 17.28
CA TYR A 44 -8.18 -3.66 17.52
C TYR A 44 -7.47 -2.34 17.87
N VAL A 45 -7.61 -1.33 17.00
CA VAL A 45 -6.99 -0.01 17.21
C VAL A 45 -7.53 0.65 18.49
N LYS A 46 -8.85 0.61 18.69
CA LYS A 46 -9.50 1.13 19.90
C LYS A 46 -8.90 0.55 21.17
N LYS A 47 -8.80 -0.77 21.27
CA LYS A 47 -8.25 -1.47 22.44
C LYS A 47 -6.78 -1.14 22.64
N LYS A 48 -5.99 -1.18 21.57
CA LYS A 48 -4.54 -0.96 21.63
C LYS A 48 -4.16 0.43 22.11
N HIS A 49 -4.95 1.43 21.73
CA HIS A 49 -4.69 2.84 22.04
C HIS A 49 -5.61 3.41 23.11
N ASN A 50 -6.47 2.60 23.72
CA ASN A 50 -7.45 3.03 24.73
C ASN A 50 -8.34 4.18 24.22
N ILE A 51 -8.78 4.11 22.96
CA ILE A 51 -9.65 5.13 22.36
C ILE A 51 -11.07 4.97 22.91
N PRO A 52 -11.71 6.04 23.39
CA PRO A 52 -13.08 5.95 23.91
C PRO A 52 -14.09 5.69 22.78
N ASP A 53 -15.22 5.06 23.09
CA ASP A 53 -16.24 4.64 22.12
C ASP A 53 -16.72 5.78 21.22
N ASN A 54 -16.91 6.95 21.77
CA ASN A 54 -17.36 8.15 21.04
C ASN A 54 -16.30 8.76 20.12
N MET A 55 -15.09 8.19 20.07
CA MET A 55 -14.01 8.56 19.16
C MET A 55 -13.68 7.44 18.17
N CYS A 56 -14.55 6.43 18.06
CA CYS A 56 -14.47 5.34 17.12
C CYS A 56 -15.58 5.44 16.07
N PHE A 57 -15.21 5.59 14.82
CA PHE A 57 -16.15 5.86 13.71
C PHE A 57 -16.05 4.79 12.64
N THR A 58 -17.15 4.51 11.95
CA THR A 58 -17.18 3.63 10.78
C THR A 58 -16.83 4.34 9.48
N ASP A 59 -16.90 5.68 9.48
CA ASP A 59 -16.60 6.55 8.34
C ASP A 59 -15.77 7.75 8.81
N TRP A 60 -14.93 8.29 7.94
CA TRP A 60 -14.08 9.44 8.26
C TRP A 60 -14.85 10.77 8.34
N LYS A 61 -16.02 10.87 7.69
CA LYS A 61 -16.80 12.12 7.65
C LYS A 61 -17.24 12.57 9.04
N PRO A 62 -17.93 11.75 9.85
CA PRO A 62 -18.29 12.12 11.21
C PRO A 62 -17.09 12.46 12.10
N LEU A 63 -15.96 11.76 11.90
CA LEU A 63 -14.73 12.08 12.63
C LEU A 63 -14.23 13.49 12.31
N LEU A 64 -14.16 13.86 11.02
CA LEU A 64 -13.68 15.18 10.59
C LEU A 64 -14.73 16.30 10.77
N GLU A 65 -16.00 15.99 11.01
CA GLU A 65 -17.03 16.93 11.43
C GLU A 65 -16.82 17.47 12.85
N LEU A 66 -16.05 16.75 13.68
CA LEU A 66 -15.64 17.24 15.01
C LEU A 66 -14.65 18.43 14.95
N GLY A 67 -14.17 18.77 13.75
CA GLY A 67 -13.12 19.77 13.57
C GLY A 67 -11.73 19.25 13.90
N LYS A 68 -10.79 20.15 14.25
CA LYS A 68 -9.41 19.77 14.59
C LYS A 68 -9.30 19.32 16.03
N ILE A 69 -9.26 18.01 16.28
CA ILE A 69 -9.13 17.39 17.63
C ILE A 69 -7.73 16.85 17.91
N ALA A 70 -6.84 16.84 16.91
CA ALA A 70 -5.48 16.34 17.01
C ALA A 70 -4.50 17.22 16.22
N ASP A 71 -3.21 16.97 16.37
CA ASP A 71 -2.15 17.70 15.67
C ASP A 71 -2.01 17.22 14.22
N ALA A 72 -2.12 15.89 13.98
CA ALA A 72 -1.98 15.27 12.66
C ALA A 72 -3.05 14.20 12.38
N ALA A 73 -3.24 13.88 11.10
CA ALA A 73 -4.06 12.78 10.63
C ALA A 73 -3.21 11.80 9.80
N ILE A 74 -3.38 10.51 10.09
CA ILE A 74 -2.88 9.43 9.23
C ILE A 74 -4.01 9.03 8.30
N ILE A 75 -3.76 9.04 6.98
CA ILE A 75 -4.73 8.59 5.98
C ILE A 75 -4.12 7.37 5.29
N ALA A 76 -4.72 6.20 5.53
CA ALA A 76 -4.29 4.90 5.06
C ALA A 76 -5.49 4.06 4.57
N THR A 77 -6.37 4.71 3.83
CA THR A 77 -7.54 4.12 3.15
C THR A 77 -7.10 3.36 1.90
N MET A 78 -8.03 2.97 1.04
CA MET A 78 -7.70 2.47 -0.29
C MET A 78 -7.29 3.62 -1.21
N ASP A 79 -6.52 3.30 -2.25
CA ASP A 79 -5.87 4.26 -3.16
C ASP A 79 -6.83 5.36 -3.69
N GLN A 80 -8.04 4.97 -4.07
CA GLN A 80 -9.05 5.90 -4.60
C GLN A 80 -9.73 6.76 -3.52
N ASP A 81 -9.59 6.35 -2.26
CA ASP A 81 -10.27 6.99 -1.12
C ASP A 81 -9.35 7.92 -0.34
N HIS A 82 -8.15 8.23 -0.87
CA HIS A 82 -7.19 9.12 -0.21
C HIS A 82 -7.60 10.59 -0.31
N TYR A 83 -8.06 11.04 -1.48
CA TYR A 83 -8.23 12.46 -1.80
C TYR A 83 -9.22 13.18 -0.89
N ALA A 84 -10.45 12.65 -0.78
CA ALA A 84 -11.51 13.34 -0.06
C ALA A 84 -11.20 13.58 1.44
N PRO A 85 -10.77 12.56 2.22
CA PRO A 85 -10.37 12.79 3.61
C PRO A 85 -9.11 13.65 3.73
N ALA A 86 -8.15 13.56 2.78
CA ALA A 86 -6.95 14.39 2.80
C ALA A 86 -7.30 15.87 2.65
N VAL A 87 -8.09 16.23 1.65
CA VAL A 87 -8.55 17.60 1.43
C VAL A 87 -9.30 18.13 2.65
N LYS A 88 -10.24 17.36 3.18
CA LYS A 88 -11.00 17.78 4.37
C LYS A 88 -10.12 17.98 5.60
N ALA A 89 -9.14 17.12 5.82
CA ALA A 89 -8.19 17.25 6.93
C ALA A 89 -7.26 18.47 6.76
N ILE A 90 -6.80 18.75 5.53
CA ILE A 90 -6.02 19.96 5.20
C ILE A 90 -6.84 21.23 5.50
N ASP A 91 -8.11 21.27 5.06
CA ASP A 91 -8.99 22.42 5.31
C ASP A 91 -9.19 22.66 6.84
N LEU A 92 -9.16 21.60 7.64
CA LEU A 92 -9.17 21.64 9.10
C LEU A 92 -7.81 21.92 9.74
N LYS A 93 -6.76 22.15 8.92
CA LYS A 93 -5.41 22.46 9.38
C LYS A 93 -4.67 21.30 10.10
N TYR A 94 -4.99 20.05 9.77
CA TYR A 94 -4.17 18.91 10.20
C TYR A 94 -2.88 18.84 9.37
N ASP A 95 -1.77 18.49 10.01
CA ASP A 95 -0.64 17.92 9.30
C ASP A 95 -0.98 16.47 8.90
N LEU A 96 -0.49 15.98 7.74
CA LEU A 96 -0.87 14.67 7.22
C LEU A 96 0.32 13.72 7.12
N LEU A 97 0.09 12.46 7.47
CA LEU A 97 0.81 11.30 6.97
C LEU A 97 -0.12 10.57 6.00
N LEU A 98 0.17 10.67 4.69
CA LEU A 98 -0.69 10.16 3.63
C LEU A 98 -0.05 8.94 2.96
N GLU A 99 -0.79 7.83 2.90
CA GLU A 99 -0.31 6.63 2.20
C GLU A 99 -0.18 6.85 0.69
N LYS A 100 0.70 6.05 0.11
CA LYS A 100 0.95 5.98 -1.33
C LYS A 100 -0.04 4.98 -2.01
N PRO A 101 -0.36 5.19 -3.28
CA PRO A 101 -0.15 6.39 -4.08
C PRO A 101 -0.99 7.55 -3.56
N ILE A 102 -0.58 8.79 -3.80
CA ILE A 102 -1.30 9.99 -3.32
C ILE A 102 -2.76 9.95 -3.79
N SER A 103 -2.97 9.67 -5.07
CA SER A 103 -4.25 9.46 -5.75
C SER A 103 -4.02 8.77 -7.09
N ASN A 104 -5.06 8.16 -7.64
CA ASN A 104 -5.08 7.61 -9.00
C ASN A 104 -5.23 8.70 -10.08
N ILE A 105 -5.52 9.92 -9.68
CA ILE A 105 -5.83 11.06 -10.56
C ILE A 105 -4.78 12.16 -10.35
N ALA A 106 -4.04 12.50 -11.40
CA ALA A 106 -2.95 13.48 -11.31
C ALA A 106 -3.42 14.86 -10.81
N SER A 107 -4.60 15.34 -11.22
CA SER A 107 -5.16 16.61 -10.74
C SER A 107 -5.49 16.62 -9.26
N GLU A 108 -5.81 15.46 -8.67
CA GLU A 108 -6.02 15.34 -7.22
C GLU A 108 -4.70 15.41 -6.45
N CYS A 109 -3.62 14.82 -6.99
CA CYS A 109 -2.29 14.98 -6.42
C CYS A 109 -1.87 16.45 -6.35
N MET A 110 -2.07 17.19 -7.45
CA MET A 110 -1.83 18.63 -7.50
C MET A 110 -2.73 19.40 -6.54
N GLY A 111 -4.01 19.06 -6.50
CA GLY A 111 -4.98 19.68 -5.60
C GLY A 111 -4.64 19.50 -4.11
N ILE A 112 -4.08 18.35 -3.70
CA ILE A 112 -3.56 18.15 -2.32
C ILE A 112 -2.37 19.07 -2.06
N ALA A 113 -1.41 19.14 -2.99
CA ALA A 113 -0.21 19.97 -2.84
C ALA A 113 -0.58 21.47 -2.72
N ASP A 114 -1.39 21.99 -3.64
CA ASP A 114 -1.82 23.38 -3.65
C ASP A 114 -2.59 23.77 -2.37
N ARG A 115 -3.49 22.89 -1.91
CA ARG A 115 -4.24 23.12 -0.67
C ARG A 115 -3.36 23.07 0.56
N ALA A 116 -2.40 22.13 0.61
CA ALA A 116 -1.47 22.05 1.72
C ALA A 116 -0.60 23.30 1.85
N GLU A 117 -0.11 23.80 0.73
CA GLU A 117 0.65 25.06 0.67
C GLU A 117 -0.20 26.24 1.13
N ALA A 118 -1.39 26.41 0.56
CA ALA A 118 -2.32 27.50 0.93
C ALA A 118 -2.77 27.41 2.39
N ALA A 119 -2.89 26.21 2.94
CA ALA A 119 -3.28 25.97 4.33
C ALA A 119 -2.11 26.13 5.31
N GLY A 120 -0.86 26.10 4.84
CA GLY A 120 0.35 26.13 5.66
C GLY A 120 0.52 24.86 6.51
N VAL A 121 0.04 23.70 6.02
CA VAL A 121 0.17 22.40 6.69
C VAL A 121 1.20 21.53 6.00
N LYS A 122 1.74 20.57 6.74
CA LYS A 122 2.71 19.59 6.20
C LYS A 122 1.98 18.34 5.73
N VAL A 123 2.28 17.89 4.51
CA VAL A 123 1.84 16.59 4.00
C VAL A 123 3.07 15.74 3.73
N VAL A 124 3.20 14.64 4.47
CA VAL A 124 4.26 13.65 4.31
C VAL A 124 3.67 12.43 3.61
N ILE A 125 4.19 12.12 2.44
CA ILE A 125 3.80 10.93 1.68
C ILE A 125 4.62 9.73 2.13
N CYS A 126 3.98 8.57 2.26
CA CYS A 126 4.60 7.34 2.75
C CYS A 126 5.49 6.65 1.69
N THR A 127 6.39 7.40 1.05
CA THR A 127 7.44 6.85 0.19
C THR A 127 8.59 6.32 1.03
N VAL A 128 8.30 5.25 1.76
CA VAL A 128 9.13 4.75 2.87
C VAL A 128 10.51 4.27 2.46
N LEU A 129 10.72 3.89 1.20
CA LEU A 129 12.02 3.40 0.72
C LEU A 129 13.12 4.47 0.75
N ARG A 130 12.78 5.75 0.66
CA ARG A 130 13.75 6.85 0.84
C ARG A 130 14.46 6.82 2.19
N TYR A 131 13.83 6.22 3.21
CA TYR A 131 14.35 6.13 4.58
C TYR A 131 15.10 4.83 4.86
N SER A 132 15.23 3.93 3.88
CA SER A 132 16.05 2.73 4.04
C SER A 132 17.54 3.07 4.00
N THR A 133 18.33 2.38 4.82
CA THR A 133 19.79 2.56 4.87
C THR A 133 20.45 2.36 3.51
N LEU A 134 19.95 1.40 2.71
CA LEU A 134 20.46 1.14 1.37
C LEU A 134 20.30 2.36 0.45
N PHE A 135 19.08 2.86 0.28
CA PHE A 135 18.83 3.97 -0.65
C PHE A 135 19.39 5.30 -0.15
N MET A 136 19.39 5.52 1.16
CA MET A 136 20.11 6.66 1.76
C MET A 136 21.61 6.59 1.46
N GLY A 137 22.22 5.41 1.53
CA GLY A 137 23.62 5.20 1.17
C GLY A 137 23.90 5.47 -0.30
N ILE A 138 23.05 4.96 -1.20
CA ILE A 138 23.16 5.25 -2.66
C ILE A 138 23.04 6.76 -2.93
N LYS A 139 22.04 7.42 -2.35
CA LYS A 139 21.88 8.88 -2.48
C LYS A 139 23.11 9.64 -2.00
N HIS A 140 23.69 9.20 -0.88
CA HIS A 140 24.93 9.81 -0.35
C HIS A 140 26.10 9.63 -1.32
N LEU A 141 26.29 8.44 -1.90
CA LEU A 141 27.35 8.18 -2.88
C LEU A 141 27.21 9.07 -4.12
N ILE A 142 26.00 9.20 -4.66
CA ILE A 142 25.71 10.10 -5.79
C ILE A 142 26.04 11.54 -5.41
N LYS A 143 25.47 12.05 -4.31
CA LYS A 143 25.67 13.44 -3.87
C LYS A 143 27.11 13.80 -3.52
N SER A 144 27.89 12.83 -3.05
CA SER A 144 29.30 13.05 -2.71
C SER A 144 30.24 13.13 -3.92
N GLY A 145 29.74 12.85 -5.12
CA GLY A 145 30.55 12.81 -6.36
C GLY A 145 31.53 11.64 -6.43
N ARG A 146 31.52 10.70 -5.47
CA ARG A 146 32.48 9.58 -5.42
C ARG A 146 32.39 8.62 -6.60
N ILE A 147 31.25 8.56 -7.25
CA ILE A 147 31.02 7.74 -8.44
C ILE A 147 31.02 8.56 -9.75
N GLY A 148 31.36 9.86 -9.66
CA GLY A 148 31.24 10.77 -10.79
C GLY A 148 29.78 11.09 -11.14
N ASP A 149 29.56 11.55 -12.37
CA ASP A 149 28.23 11.87 -12.88
C ASP A 149 27.46 10.60 -13.23
N VAL A 150 26.18 10.56 -12.86
CA VAL A 150 25.30 9.46 -13.24
C VAL A 150 24.90 9.61 -14.71
N MET A 151 25.29 8.65 -15.53
CA MET A 151 24.95 8.61 -16.97
C MET A 151 23.72 7.75 -17.25
N SER A 152 23.58 6.65 -16.50
CA SER A 152 22.43 5.73 -16.65
C SER A 152 22.16 4.98 -15.36
N ILE A 153 20.89 4.53 -15.21
CA ILE A 153 20.46 3.62 -14.14
C ILE A 153 19.74 2.43 -14.76
N ASN A 154 20.09 1.23 -14.32
CA ASN A 154 19.26 0.05 -14.49
C ASN A 154 18.68 -0.31 -13.12
N HIS A 155 17.36 -0.30 -13.01
CA HIS A 155 16.63 -0.55 -11.78
C HIS A 155 15.66 -1.71 -11.99
N GLU A 156 15.56 -2.60 -11.02
CA GLU A 156 14.68 -3.77 -11.11
C GLU A 156 13.89 -3.92 -9.81
N GLU A 157 12.57 -4.09 -9.92
CA GLU A 157 11.69 -4.47 -8.83
C GLU A 157 11.15 -5.88 -9.08
N CYS A 158 11.82 -6.86 -8.52
CA CYS A 158 11.44 -8.27 -8.64
C CYS A 158 10.42 -8.63 -7.57
N VAL A 159 9.13 -8.41 -7.84
CA VAL A 159 8.06 -8.86 -6.94
C VAL A 159 8.03 -10.38 -6.91
N GLY A 160 8.27 -10.99 -5.74
CA GLY A 160 8.21 -12.43 -5.58
C GLY A 160 6.86 -13.01 -6.04
N ASN A 161 6.91 -14.17 -6.72
CA ASN A 161 5.72 -14.80 -7.33
C ASN A 161 4.56 -15.02 -6.34
N VAL A 162 4.87 -15.38 -5.09
CA VAL A 162 3.88 -15.57 -4.02
C VAL A 162 3.26 -14.22 -3.61
N HIS A 163 4.08 -13.18 -3.47
CA HIS A 163 3.62 -11.83 -3.19
C HIS A 163 2.75 -11.30 -4.35
N GLN A 164 3.18 -11.49 -5.58
CA GLN A 164 2.40 -11.13 -6.79
C GLN A 164 1.02 -11.80 -6.75
N SER A 165 0.98 -13.12 -6.52
CA SER A 165 -0.25 -13.89 -6.49
C SER A 165 -1.20 -13.47 -5.37
N HIS A 166 -0.65 -13.08 -4.21
CA HIS A 166 -1.42 -12.63 -3.06
C HIS A 166 -2.00 -11.22 -3.26
N SER A 167 -1.17 -10.26 -3.67
CA SER A 167 -1.55 -8.85 -3.68
C SER A 167 -2.15 -8.38 -5.01
N PHE A 168 -1.55 -8.81 -6.12
CA PHE A 168 -1.82 -8.30 -7.47
C PHE A 168 -2.58 -9.29 -8.37
N VAL A 169 -3.00 -10.42 -7.81
CA VAL A 169 -3.90 -11.37 -8.47
C VAL A 169 -5.16 -11.54 -7.62
N ARG A 170 -5.04 -12.09 -6.40
CA ARG A 170 -6.17 -12.32 -5.49
C ARG A 170 -6.59 -11.08 -4.71
N GLY A 171 -5.64 -10.23 -4.36
CA GLY A 171 -5.84 -9.09 -3.48
C GLY A 171 -6.52 -7.89 -4.13
N ASN A 172 -6.68 -6.85 -3.36
CA ASN A 172 -7.35 -5.61 -3.79
C ASN A 172 -6.68 -4.95 -4.98
N TRP A 173 -5.37 -5.14 -5.15
CA TRP A 173 -4.55 -4.50 -6.18
C TRP A 173 -4.45 -5.33 -7.47
N GLY A 174 -5.20 -6.41 -7.58
CA GLY A 174 -5.24 -7.26 -8.77
C GLY A 174 -6.02 -6.64 -9.94
N ASN A 175 -6.86 -5.64 -9.69
CA ASN A 175 -7.69 -5.02 -10.69
C ASN A 175 -7.57 -3.49 -10.66
N ALA A 176 -7.27 -2.90 -11.82
CA ALA A 176 -6.96 -1.48 -11.94
C ALA A 176 -8.17 -0.57 -11.65
N GLU A 177 -9.39 -1.03 -11.93
CA GLU A 177 -10.61 -0.27 -11.63
C GLU A 177 -10.87 -0.19 -10.12
N ARG A 178 -10.55 -1.25 -9.37
CA ARG A 178 -10.70 -1.29 -7.90
C ARG A 178 -9.55 -0.61 -7.16
N SER A 179 -8.42 -0.43 -7.81
CA SER A 179 -7.21 0.15 -7.21
C SER A 179 -6.56 1.11 -8.20
N SER A 180 -5.45 0.69 -8.84
CA SER A 180 -4.73 1.41 -9.87
C SER A 180 -3.85 0.44 -10.67
N CYS A 181 -3.22 0.91 -11.75
CA CYS A 181 -2.27 0.09 -12.49
C CYS A 181 -1.05 -0.27 -11.63
N MET A 182 -0.39 -1.38 -11.96
CA MET A 182 0.77 -1.90 -11.22
C MET A 182 1.88 -0.85 -11.05
N LEU A 183 2.16 -0.08 -12.10
CA LEU A 183 3.19 0.96 -12.07
C LEU A 183 2.90 2.05 -11.02
N LEU A 184 1.64 2.44 -10.86
CA LEU A 184 1.24 3.44 -9.88
C LEU A 184 1.14 2.83 -8.47
N GLN A 185 0.51 1.67 -8.35
CA GLN A 185 0.24 1.10 -7.03
C GLN A 185 1.51 0.55 -6.34
N LYS A 186 2.30 -0.25 -7.06
CA LYS A 186 3.51 -0.88 -6.52
C LYS A 186 4.75 -0.04 -6.82
N SER A 187 4.95 0.29 -8.08
CA SER A 187 6.20 0.89 -8.55
C SER A 187 6.24 2.42 -8.41
N CYS A 188 5.23 3.02 -7.78
CA CYS A 188 5.37 4.41 -7.33
C CYS A 188 6.56 4.60 -6.36
N HIS A 189 6.92 3.57 -5.60
CA HIS A 189 8.13 3.57 -4.79
C HIS A 189 9.40 3.67 -5.65
N ASP A 190 9.43 2.93 -6.75
CA ASP A 190 10.59 2.85 -7.65
C ASP A 190 10.75 4.15 -8.44
N THR A 191 9.66 4.65 -9.01
CA THR A 191 9.65 5.93 -9.74
C THR A 191 9.97 7.10 -8.80
N ASP A 192 9.50 7.07 -7.56
CA ASP A 192 9.85 8.02 -6.52
C ASP A 192 11.34 7.98 -6.16
N LEU A 193 11.90 6.77 -6.00
CA LEU A 193 13.33 6.59 -5.75
C LEU A 193 14.19 7.13 -6.89
N LEU A 194 13.86 6.82 -8.14
CA LEU A 194 14.59 7.27 -9.31
C LEU A 194 14.60 8.79 -9.39
N GLN A 195 13.44 9.42 -9.22
CA GLN A 195 13.32 10.88 -9.17
C GLN A 195 14.13 11.48 -8.02
N TRP A 196 14.04 10.90 -6.82
CA TRP A 196 14.76 11.35 -5.64
C TRP A 196 16.26 11.13 -5.74
N LEU A 197 16.72 10.00 -6.28
CA LEU A 197 18.15 9.70 -6.43
C LEU A 197 18.81 10.68 -7.39
N LEU A 198 18.19 10.94 -8.54
CA LEU A 198 18.73 11.81 -9.59
C LEU A 198 18.57 13.28 -9.26
N ASP A 199 17.52 13.69 -8.57
CA ASP A 199 17.16 15.09 -8.32
C ASP A 199 17.03 15.89 -9.64
N LYS A 200 16.47 15.25 -10.68
CA LYS A 200 16.30 15.72 -12.05
C LYS A 200 14.85 15.50 -12.51
N GLN A 201 14.38 16.31 -13.44
CA GLN A 201 13.04 16.15 -13.99
C GLN A 201 13.01 15.08 -15.08
N LEU A 202 11.93 14.31 -15.10
CA LEU A 202 11.63 13.36 -16.15
C LEU A 202 11.18 14.09 -17.43
N LYS A 203 11.86 13.85 -18.55
CA LYS A 203 11.56 14.44 -19.87
C LYS A 203 10.68 13.56 -20.73
N LYS A 204 10.97 12.25 -20.74
CA LYS A 204 10.24 11.27 -21.60
C LYS A 204 10.14 9.94 -20.88
N VAL A 205 9.04 9.25 -21.13
CA VAL A 205 8.78 7.89 -20.65
C VAL A 205 8.12 7.06 -21.75
N GLN A 206 8.49 5.77 -21.80
CA GLN A 206 7.89 4.76 -22.63
C GLN A 206 7.78 3.47 -21.84
N SER A 207 6.67 2.77 -21.96
CA SER A 207 6.45 1.53 -21.22
C SER A 207 5.76 0.47 -22.06
N PHE A 208 6.16 -0.78 -21.86
CA PHE A 208 5.52 -1.98 -22.38
C PHE A 208 5.30 -2.95 -21.23
N GLY A 209 4.09 -3.46 -21.12
CA GLY A 209 3.73 -4.43 -20.09
C GLY A 209 2.54 -5.26 -20.53
N THR A 210 2.41 -6.45 -19.97
CA THR A 210 1.29 -7.33 -20.27
C THR A 210 0.97 -8.25 -19.09
N LEU A 211 -0.23 -8.79 -19.07
CA LEU A 211 -0.67 -9.88 -18.22
C LEU A 211 -0.66 -11.16 -19.06
N SER A 212 0.25 -12.07 -18.77
CA SER A 212 0.44 -13.28 -19.57
C SER A 212 0.45 -14.57 -18.75
N TYR A 213 0.90 -14.53 -17.51
CA TYR A 213 1.06 -15.71 -16.67
C TYR A 213 -0.20 -16.03 -15.85
N PHE A 214 -0.72 -15.08 -15.10
CA PHE A 214 -1.90 -15.26 -14.24
C PHE A 214 -3.21 -15.08 -15.03
N THR A 215 -3.43 -15.96 -15.99
CA THR A 215 -4.60 -15.95 -16.90
C THR A 215 -5.21 -17.35 -17.01
N GLU A 216 -6.50 -17.44 -17.35
CA GLU A 216 -7.23 -18.69 -17.43
C GLU A 216 -6.62 -19.70 -18.41
N LYS A 217 -6.02 -19.23 -19.50
CA LYS A 217 -5.33 -20.11 -20.47
C LYS A 217 -4.18 -20.92 -19.86
N ASN A 218 -3.61 -20.46 -18.75
CA ASN A 218 -2.53 -21.15 -18.04
C ASN A 218 -3.03 -21.96 -16.84
N ALA A 219 -4.35 -22.03 -16.62
CA ALA A 219 -4.90 -22.85 -15.56
C ALA A 219 -4.58 -24.34 -15.79
N PRO A 220 -4.11 -25.06 -14.76
CA PRO A 220 -3.89 -26.50 -14.88
C PRO A 220 -5.18 -27.21 -15.24
N ALA A 221 -5.04 -28.28 -16.06
CA ALA A 221 -6.20 -29.09 -16.46
C ALA A 221 -6.96 -29.59 -15.21
N GLY A 222 -8.28 -29.37 -15.19
CA GLY A 222 -9.13 -29.76 -14.07
C GLY A 222 -9.03 -28.86 -12.83
N ALA A 223 -8.31 -27.74 -12.89
CA ALA A 223 -8.25 -26.79 -11.77
C ALA A 223 -9.65 -26.20 -11.50
N PRO A 224 -10.16 -26.30 -10.26
CA PRO A 224 -11.44 -25.71 -9.86
C PRO A 224 -11.31 -24.18 -9.73
N ASP A 225 -12.42 -23.49 -9.48
CA ASP A 225 -12.41 -22.03 -9.26
C ASP A 225 -11.78 -21.65 -7.92
N TYR A 226 -11.93 -22.50 -6.91
CA TYR A 226 -11.34 -22.31 -5.58
C TYR A 226 -10.39 -23.46 -5.23
N CYS A 227 -9.26 -23.14 -4.59
CA CYS A 227 -8.24 -24.10 -4.20
C CYS A 227 -8.77 -25.22 -3.28
N ILE A 228 -9.80 -24.92 -2.48
CA ILE A 228 -10.40 -25.88 -1.54
C ILE A 228 -11.32 -26.92 -2.21
N GLN A 229 -11.61 -26.79 -3.49
CA GLN A 229 -12.55 -27.66 -4.22
C GLN A 229 -11.89 -28.91 -4.83
N GLY A 230 -10.74 -29.33 -4.33
CA GLY A 230 -10.06 -30.55 -4.79
C GLY A 230 -9.25 -30.35 -6.08
N CYS A 231 -8.31 -29.42 -6.04
CA CYS A 231 -7.41 -29.15 -7.17
C CYS A 231 -6.45 -30.33 -7.41
N PRO A 232 -6.33 -30.84 -8.66
CA PRO A 232 -5.48 -32.01 -8.94
C PRO A 232 -3.98 -31.76 -8.70
N ILE A 233 -3.56 -30.50 -8.67
CA ILE A 233 -2.15 -30.10 -8.39
C ILE A 233 -1.97 -29.43 -7.04
N GLU A 234 -2.91 -29.60 -6.09
CA GLU A 234 -2.86 -28.87 -4.81
C GLU A 234 -1.55 -29.03 -4.04
N ASN A 235 -0.90 -30.20 -4.13
CA ASN A 235 0.33 -30.51 -3.40
C ASN A 235 1.60 -29.91 -4.05
N THR A 236 1.54 -29.49 -5.30
CA THR A 236 2.68 -28.96 -6.06
C THR A 236 2.51 -27.51 -6.48
N CYS A 237 1.31 -26.96 -6.32
CA CYS A 237 1.02 -25.58 -6.70
C CYS A 237 1.62 -24.60 -5.68
N PRO A 238 2.56 -23.72 -6.10
CA PRO A 238 3.15 -22.73 -5.19
C PRO A 238 2.14 -21.66 -4.73
N TYR A 239 0.99 -21.59 -5.38
CA TYR A 239 -0.07 -20.62 -5.10
C TYR A 239 -1.26 -21.22 -4.36
N ASN A 240 -1.14 -22.45 -3.83
CA ASN A 240 -2.23 -23.09 -3.13
C ASN A 240 -2.66 -22.24 -1.91
N ALA A 241 -3.93 -21.81 -1.90
CA ALA A 241 -4.45 -20.93 -0.85
C ALA A 241 -4.39 -21.57 0.56
N LYS A 242 -4.56 -22.90 0.66
CA LYS A 242 -4.42 -23.61 1.95
C LYS A 242 -2.99 -23.45 2.49
N LEU A 243 -1.97 -23.64 1.66
CA LEU A 243 -0.58 -23.49 2.08
C LEU A 243 -0.23 -22.05 2.43
N LEU A 244 -0.75 -21.07 1.67
CA LEU A 244 -0.42 -19.68 1.87
C LEU A 244 -1.12 -19.05 3.09
N TYR A 245 -2.35 -19.48 3.40
CA TYR A 245 -3.15 -18.81 4.43
C TYR A 245 -3.37 -19.66 5.69
N LEU A 246 -3.36 -21.00 5.60
CA LEU A 246 -3.48 -21.89 6.76
C LEU A 246 -2.14 -22.50 7.20
N GLY A 247 -1.17 -22.58 6.27
CA GLY A 247 0.17 -23.10 6.55
C GLY A 247 1.09 -22.06 7.20
N GLU A 248 2.29 -22.53 7.58
CA GLU A 248 3.38 -21.66 8.00
C GLU A 248 4.16 -21.17 6.77
N HIS A 249 4.29 -19.86 6.64
CA HIS A 249 5.04 -19.20 5.57
C HIS A 249 5.70 -17.94 6.10
N GLU A 250 6.82 -17.49 5.52
CA GLU A 250 7.53 -16.26 5.95
C GLU A 250 6.66 -15.00 5.96
N TYR A 251 5.65 -14.93 5.07
CA TYR A 251 4.69 -13.83 4.98
C TYR A 251 3.36 -14.12 5.70
N SER A 252 3.24 -15.22 6.48
CA SER A 252 1.95 -15.69 7.00
C SER A 252 1.20 -14.64 7.80
N SER A 253 1.82 -13.89 8.68
CA SER A 253 1.13 -12.88 9.49
C SER A 253 0.45 -11.81 8.63
N TRP A 254 1.16 -11.28 7.66
CA TRP A 254 0.64 -10.26 6.75
C TRP A 254 -0.42 -10.84 5.79
N PHE A 255 -0.15 -11.99 5.16
CA PHE A 255 -1.08 -12.64 4.25
C PHE A 255 -2.39 -13.04 4.94
N ARG A 256 -2.29 -13.60 6.14
CA ARG A 256 -3.43 -14.03 6.95
C ARG A 256 -4.29 -12.83 7.35
N SER A 257 -3.67 -11.76 7.83
CA SER A 257 -4.37 -10.52 8.19
C SER A 257 -5.06 -9.86 6.99
N ALA A 258 -4.42 -9.85 5.82
CA ALA A 258 -5.00 -9.29 4.61
C ALA A 258 -6.19 -10.14 4.10
N ALA A 259 -6.03 -11.46 4.01
CA ALA A 259 -7.04 -12.38 3.50
C ALA A 259 -8.31 -12.40 4.37
N SER A 260 -8.17 -12.47 5.68
CA SER A 260 -9.28 -12.48 6.64
C SER A 260 -9.86 -11.09 6.95
N ARG A 261 -9.14 -10.02 6.54
CA ARG A 261 -9.46 -8.64 6.93
C ARG A 261 -9.48 -8.43 8.46
N CYS A 262 -8.76 -9.28 9.19
CA CYS A 262 -8.65 -9.27 10.64
C CYS A 262 -7.18 -9.07 11.04
N PRO A 263 -6.83 -8.15 11.95
CA PRO A 263 -5.44 -7.97 12.40
C PRO A 263 -4.85 -9.22 13.08
N GLU A 264 -5.68 -9.93 13.83
CA GLU A 264 -5.34 -11.15 14.57
C GLU A 264 -6.33 -12.27 14.19
N PRO A 265 -6.16 -12.90 13.01
CA PRO A 265 -7.12 -13.87 12.52
C PRO A 265 -7.02 -15.21 13.24
N THR A 266 -8.16 -15.83 13.50
CA THR A 266 -8.27 -17.24 13.87
C THR A 266 -8.22 -18.12 12.63
N ASP A 267 -7.99 -19.43 12.81
CA ASP A 267 -8.04 -20.39 11.69
C ASP A 267 -9.42 -20.43 11.05
N ALA A 268 -10.50 -20.29 11.83
CA ALA A 268 -11.86 -20.19 11.29
C ALA A 268 -12.07 -18.95 10.39
N ASP A 269 -11.49 -17.79 10.75
CA ASP A 269 -11.53 -16.60 9.89
C ASP A 269 -10.82 -16.82 8.56
N LEU A 270 -9.77 -17.62 8.57
CA LEU A 270 -8.99 -17.93 7.36
C LEU A 270 -9.66 -18.98 6.50
N GLU A 271 -10.22 -20.02 7.11
CA GLU A 271 -11.05 -21.03 6.40
C GLU A 271 -12.22 -20.36 5.70
N GLU A 272 -12.94 -19.45 6.40
CA GLU A 272 -14.01 -18.65 5.81
C GLU A 272 -13.49 -17.78 4.64
N ALA A 273 -12.35 -17.10 4.84
CA ALA A 273 -11.76 -16.24 3.81
C ALA A 273 -11.40 -17.02 2.53
N ILE A 274 -10.76 -18.18 2.64
CA ILE A 274 -10.39 -18.99 1.46
C ILE A 274 -11.58 -19.72 0.84
N ALA A 275 -12.67 -19.91 1.57
CA ALA A 275 -13.90 -20.50 1.05
C ALA A 275 -14.74 -19.50 0.25
N ASN A 276 -14.79 -18.23 0.68
CA ASN A 276 -15.79 -17.27 0.24
C ASN A 276 -15.25 -16.00 -0.41
N THR A 277 -13.91 -15.80 -0.44
CA THR A 277 -13.32 -14.57 -0.99
C THR A 277 -12.36 -14.87 -2.15
N GLN A 278 -11.90 -13.84 -2.83
CA GLN A 278 -10.89 -13.95 -3.89
C GLN A 278 -9.59 -14.62 -3.42
N TYR A 279 -9.27 -14.56 -2.12
CA TYR A 279 -8.05 -15.17 -1.59
C TYR A 279 -8.03 -16.69 -1.68
N GLY A 280 -9.18 -17.33 -1.77
CA GLY A 280 -9.29 -18.78 -2.03
C GLY A 280 -9.34 -19.19 -3.50
N LYS A 281 -9.52 -18.22 -4.43
CA LYS A 281 -9.62 -18.53 -5.87
C LYS A 281 -8.30 -19.08 -6.45
N CYS A 282 -8.45 -19.88 -7.49
CA CYS A 282 -7.33 -20.23 -8.35
C CYS A 282 -6.72 -18.97 -8.95
N VAL A 283 -5.40 -18.77 -8.85
CA VAL A 283 -4.71 -17.56 -9.34
C VAL A 283 -4.84 -17.36 -10.85
N TYR A 284 -5.15 -18.42 -11.59
CA TYR A 284 -5.36 -18.36 -13.03
C TYR A 284 -6.82 -18.04 -13.41
N LYS A 285 -7.72 -17.95 -12.43
CA LYS A 285 -9.15 -17.68 -12.63
C LYS A 285 -9.65 -16.48 -11.83
N CYS A 286 -8.75 -15.62 -11.41
CA CYS A 286 -9.10 -14.33 -10.81
C CYS A 286 -9.48 -13.32 -11.89
N ASP A 287 -10.06 -12.22 -11.48
CA ASP A 287 -10.45 -11.08 -12.33
C ASP A 287 -9.37 -10.00 -12.42
N ASN A 288 -8.12 -10.39 -12.19
CA ASN A 288 -6.97 -9.49 -12.28
C ASN A 288 -6.72 -9.05 -13.72
N ASP A 289 -6.40 -7.78 -13.88
CA ASP A 289 -6.11 -7.12 -15.17
C ASP A 289 -4.80 -6.32 -15.15
N VAL A 290 -4.13 -6.24 -13.99
CA VAL A 290 -2.84 -5.57 -13.88
C VAL A 290 -1.73 -6.44 -14.48
N VAL A 291 -0.68 -5.80 -14.99
CA VAL A 291 0.44 -6.49 -15.64
C VAL A 291 1.17 -7.41 -14.64
N ASP A 292 1.69 -8.54 -15.14
CA ASP A 292 2.59 -9.42 -14.38
C ASP A 292 4.07 -9.24 -14.76
N HIS A 293 4.34 -8.52 -15.85
CA HIS A 293 5.68 -8.02 -16.20
C HIS A 293 5.58 -6.73 -17.00
N GLN A 294 6.56 -5.85 -16.81
CA GLN A 294 6.58 -4.54 -17.43
C GLN A 294 8.02 -4.03 -17.55
N THR A 295 8.29 -3.27 -18.58
CA THR A 295 9.54 -2.51 -18.76
C THR A 295 9.20 -1.06 -18.96
N VAL A 296 9.96 -0.15 -18.33
CA VAL A 296 9.79 1.30 -18.46
C VAL A 296 11.13 1.92 -18.82
N ASN A 297 11.20 2.63 -19.93
CA ASN A 297 12.36 3.43 -20.32
C ASN A 297 12.08 4.89 -20.06
N MET A 298 13.02 5.58 -19.41
CA MET A 298 12.89 6.97 -19.00
C MET A 298 14.11 7.78 -19.47
N LEU A 299 13.87 9.03 -19.86
CA LEU A 299 14.89 10.03 -20.12
C LEU A 299 14.69 11.19 -19.16
N PHE A 300 15.66 11.46 -18.32
CA PHE A 300 15.71 12.59 -17.42
C PHE A 300 16.50 13.77 -18.02
N GLU A 301 16.50 14.90 -17.29
CA GLU A 301 17.43 16.02 -17.59
C GLU A 301 18.87 15.54 -17.63
N ASP A 302 19.72 16.32 -18.28
CA ASP A 302 21.13 16.03 -18.52
C ASP A 302 21.34 14.69 -19.29
N ASP A 303 20.31 14.30 -20.06
CA ASP A 303 20.28 13.09 -20.91
C ASP A 303 20.54 11.77 -20.16
N ILE A 304 20.25 11.73 -18.84
CA ILE A 304 20.36 10.53 -18.02
C ILE A 304 19.26 9.55 -18.44
N THR A 305 19.68 8.34 -18.81
CA THR A 305 18.76 7.26 -19.21
C THR A 305 18.49 6.29 -18.06
N VAL A 306 17.25 5.83 -17.94
CA VAL A 306 16.86 4.83 -16.95
C VAL A 306 16.07 3.73 -17.65
N THR A 307 16.42 2.49 -17.36
CA THR A 307 15.61 1.30 -17.66
C THR A 307 15.13 0.72 -16.34
N PHE A 308 13.82 0.51 -16.24
CA PHE A 308 13.16 -0.03 -15.06
C PHE A 308 12.26 -1.21 -15.44
#